data_4632be6f320d69548354716b1e013a73
#
_entry.id   4632be6f320d69548354716b1e013a73
#
_cell.length_a   1.000
_cell.length_b   1.000
_cell.length_c   1.000
_cell.angle_alpha   90.00
_cell.angle_beta   90.00
_cell.angle_gamma   90.00
#
_symmetry.space_group_name_H-M   'P 1'
#
loop_
_entity.id
_entity.type
_entity.pdbx_description
1 polymer ?
#
loop_
_entity_poly.entity_id
_entity_poly.type
_entity_poly.pdbx_seq_one_letter_code
_entity_poly.pdbx_strand_id
1 'polypeptide(L)'
;YQLPNQCPECQSTEFKMMGFGTEKVEEEISTLFPEAKVARMDLDTARTRAAYERIIDDFEKGKNNILIGTQMLSKGLDFGNVSVVGILNADSLMNFPDFRAHERAFQLMLQVSGRAGRRDKQGIVILQTGQPEHPLINMVQRFAYKEMFSLQLSERSMFHYPPYHRLIILVLRCKNESILQDLSRIYARSEERRVG
;
A
#
# COMPACT_ATOMS: atom_id res chain seq x y z
N TYR A 1 19.31 -2.43 12.19
CA TYR A 1 18.69 -1.87 13.41
C TYR A 1 18.23 -3.03 14.26
N GLN A 2 18.75 -3.13 15.48
CA GLN A 2 18.18 -4.05 16.48
C GLN A 2 16.95 -3.41 17.08
N LEU A 3 15.82 -4.14 17.10
CA LEU A 3 14.63 -3.69 17.80
C LEU A 3 14.93 -3.55 19.29
N PRO A 4 14.52 -2.45 19.93
CA PRO A 4 14.68 -2.33 21.38
C PRO A 4 13.82 -3.39 22.07
N ASN A 5 14.32 -3.94 23.16
CA ASN A 5 13.59 -4.94 23.95
C ASN A 5 12.38 -4.34 24.70
N GLN A 6 12.29 -3.02 24.77
CA GLN A 6 11.27 -2.29 25.48
C GLN A 6 11.00 -0.94 24.81
N CYS A 7 9.74 -0.54 24.72
CA CYS A 7 9.36 0.77 24.18
C CYS A 7 9.93 1.89 25.06
N PRO A 8 10.68 2.86 24.53
CA PRO A 8 11.25 3.94 25.33
C PRO A 8 10.19 4.88 25.94
N GLU A 9 9.00 4.96 25.34
CA GLU A 9 7.92 5.84 25.81
C GLU A 9 7.03 5.20 26.87
N CYS A 10 6.45 4.00 26.57
CA CYS A 10 5.50 3.35 27.45
C CYS A 10 6.03 2.13 28.18
N GLN A 11 7.32 1.79 28.00
CA GLN A 11 8.02 0.67 28.62
C GLN A 11 7.41 -0.73 28.33
N SER A 12 6.47 -0.82 27.41
CA SER A 12 5.90 -2.10 26.99
C SER A 12 6.96 -2.97 26.31
N THR A 13 6.94 -4.26 26.61
CA THR A 13 7.71 -5.30 25.93
C THR A 13 6.92 -5.98 24.82
N GLU A 14 5.62 -5.69 24.73
CA GLU A 14 4.75 -6.23 23.70
C GLU A 14 4.87 -5.42 22.39
N PHE A 15 5.77 -5.84 21.52
CA PHE A 15 5.86 -5.30 20.17
C PHE A 15 5.00 -6.15 19.24
N LYS A 16 3.97 -5.56 18.67
CA LYS A 16 3.21 -6.18 17.61
C LYS A 16 3.90 -5.88 16.28
N MET A 17 4.45 -6.89 15.64
CA MET A 17 4.97 -6.76 14.28
C MET A 17 3.81 -6.39 13.35
N MET A 18 3.77 -5.14 12.93
CA MET A 18 2.79 -4.64 11.96
C MET A 18 3.36 -4.83 10.55
N GLY A 19 2.78 -5.73 9.79
CA GLY A 19 3.13 -5.99 8.41
C GLY A 19 3.37 -7.47 8.13
N PHE A 20 2.60 -8.01 7.21
CA PHE A 20 2.84 -9.34 6.66
C PHE A 20 3.74 -9.15 5.43
N GLY A 21 4.97 -9.65 5.50
CA GLY A 21 5.78 -9.84 4.30
C GLY A 21 5.09 -10.88 3.40
N THR A 22 5.28 -10.75 2.09
CA THR A 22 4.76 -11.72 1.10
C THR A 22 5.18 -13.15 1.40
N GLU A 23 6.37 -13.33 1.99
CA GLU A 23 6.91 -14.62 2.42
C GLU A 23 6.04 -15.28 3.52
N LYS A 24 5.69 -14.52 4.54
CA LYS A 24 4.83 -15.02 5.61
C LYS A 24 3.43 -15.37 5.10
N VAL A 25 2.89 -14.56 4.20
CA VAL A 25 1.59 -14.86 3.56
C VAL A 25 1.68 -16.13 2.74
N GLU A 26 2.78 -16.36 2.01
CA GLU A 26 3.03 -17.59 1.25
C GLU A 26 3.06 -18.83 2.17
N GLU A 27 3.76 -18.75 3.29
CA GLU A 27 3.83 -19.84 4.29
C GLU A 27 2.46 -20.16 4.88
N GLU A 28 1.71 -19.14 5.29
CA GLU A 28 0.37 -19.30 5.87
C GLU A 28 -0.62 -19.88 4.84
N ILE A 29 -0.63 -19.40 3.61
CA ILE A 29 -1.48 -19.92 2.53
C ILE A 29 -1.11 -21.37 2.19
N SER A 30 0.18 -21.69 2.12
CA SER A 30 0.64 -23.05 1.84
C SER A 30 0.25 -24.03 2.96
N THR A 31 0.19 -23.54 4.20
CA THR A 31 -0.27 -24.34 5.35
C THR A 31 -1.79 -24.54 5.33
N LEU A 32 -2.55 -23.49 5.03
CA LEU A 32 -4.02 -23.54 4.99
C LEU A 32 -4.55 -24.32 3.76
N PHE A 33 -3.82 -24.28 2.65
CA PHE A 33 -4.21 -24.91 1.39
C PHE A 33 -3.06 -25.76 0.83
N PRO A 34 -2.78 -26.96 1.40
CA PRO A 34 -1.63 -27.78 1.02
C PRO A 34 -1.64 -28.22 -0.46
N GLU A 35 -2.83 -28.32 -1.06
CA GLU A 35 -3.01 -28.68 -2.48
C GLU A 35 -2.81 -27.48 -3.43
N ALA A 36 -2.71 -26.26 -2.89
CA ALA A 36 -2.56 -25.08 -3.72
C ALA A 36 -1.12 -24.92 -4.20
N LYS A 37 -0.98 -24.56 -5.46
CA LYS A 37 0.31 -24.18 -6.05
C LYS A 37 0.44 -22.65 -5.93
N VAL A 38 1.19 -22.22 -4.94
CA VAL A 38 1.40 -20.82 -4.63
C VAL A 38 2.61 -20.29 -5.37
N ALA A 39 2.50 -19.10 -5.93
CA ALA A 39 3.64 -18.34 -6.47
C ALA A 39 3.69 -16.98 -5.81
N ARG A 40 4.91 -16.47 -5.57
CA ARG A 40 5.16 -15.15 -5.00
C ARG A 40 5.79 -14.24 -6.04
N MET A 41 5.29 -13.00 -6.09
CA MET A 41 5.80 -11.94 -6.95
C MET A 41 6.08 -10.68 -6.12
N ASP A 42 7.31 -10.48 -5.75
CA ASP A 42 7.83 -9.32 -5.06
C ASP A 42 9.22 -8.92 -5.59
N LEU A 43 9.86 -7.93 -4.96
CA LEU A 43 11.18 -7.46 -5.38
C LEU A 43 12.27 -8.55 -5.30
N ASP A 44 12.09 -9.56 -4.45
CA ASP A 44 13.07 -10.62 -4.28
C ASP A 44 12.91 -11.73 -5.31
N THR A 45 11.68 -12.12 -5.61
CA THR A 45 11.37 -13.19 -6.56
C THR A 45 11.35 -12.73 -8.02
N ALA A 46 11.02 -11.45 -8.27
CA ALA A 46 10.90 -10.87 -9.61
C ALA A 46 11.99 -9.82 -9.91
N ARG A 47 13.24 -10.07 -9.47
CA ARG A 47 14.37 -9.15 -9.68
C ARG A 47 14.74 -8.95 -11.14
N THR A 48 14.54 -9.96 -11.97
CA THR A 48 14.83 -9.90 -13.41
C THR A 48 13.54 -9.91 -14.22
N ARG A 49 13.57 -9.28 -15.38
CA ARG A 49 12.45 -9.31 -16.32
C ARG A 49 12.04 -10.73 -16.69
N ALA A 50 13.00 -11.61 -16.90
CA ALA A 50 12.74 -13.02 -17.23
C ALA A 50 12.03 -13.77 -16.08
N ALA A 51 12.42 -13.52 -14.81
CA ALA A 51 11.76 -14.11 -13.64
C ALA A 51 10.32 -13.61 -13.52
N TYR A 52 10.12 -12.31 -13.71
CA TYR A 52 8.80 -11.67 -13.71
C TYR A 52 7.88 -12.27 -14.78
N GLU A 53 8.33 -12.33 -16.06
CA GLU A 53 7.58 -12.87 -17.17
C GLU A 53 7.24 -14.37 -16.97
N ARG A 54 8.17 -15.14 -16.40
CA ARG A 54 7.95 -16.57 -16.09
C ARG A 54 6.84 -16.76 -15.03
N ILE A 55 6.85 -16.00 -13.95
CA ILE A 55 5.83 -16.11 -12.90
C ILE A 55 4.43 -15.83 -13.47
N ILE A 56 4.31 -14.83 -14.33
CA ILE A 56 3.06 -14.47 -14.99
C ILE A 56 2.61 -15.58 -15.94
N ASP A 57 3.49 -16.05 -16.81
CA ASP A 57 3.20 -17.12 -17.77
C ASP A 57 2.75 -18.42 -17.07
N ASP A 58 3.42 -18.79 -15.97
CA ASP A 58 3.07 -19.96 -15.17
C ASP A 58 1.71 -19.80 -14.48
N PHE A 59 1.36 -18.58 -14.05
CA PHE A 59 0.05 -18.31 -13.47
C PHE A 59 -1.07 -18.29 -14.54
N GLU A 60 -0.84 -17.66 -15.68
CA GLU A 60 -1.79 -17.64 -16.81
C GLU A 60 -2.08 -19.03 -17.36
N LYS A 61 -1.08 -19.91 -17.40
CA LYS A 61 -1.19 -21.30 -17.82
C LYS A 61 -1.79 -22.22 -16.75
N GLY A 62 -2.13 -21.69 -15.58
CA GLY A 62 -2.71 -22.46 -14.47
C GLY A 62 -1.74 -23.42 -13.80
N LYS A 63 -0.42 -23.26 -13.99
CA LYS A 63 0.58 -24.03 -13.23
C LYS A 63 0.59 -23.63 -11.75
N ASN A 64 0.30 -22.36 -11.46
CA ASN A 64 0.05 -21.84 -10.13
C ASN A 64 -1.40 -21.36 -10.06
N ASN A 65 -2.07 -21.63 -8.94
CA ASN A 65 -3.47 -21.26 -8.73
C ASN A 65 -3.65 -20.13 -7.69
N ILE A 66 -2.59 -19.79 -6.96
CA ILE A 66 -2.55 -18.63 -6.08
C ILE A 66 -1.30 -17.82 -6.40
N LEU A 67 -1.48 -16.50 -6.60
CA LEU A 67 -0.40 -15.56 -6.82
C LEU A 67 -0.42 -14.52 -5.69
N ILE A 68 0.67 -14.46 -4.93
CA ILE A 68 0.85 -13.52 -3.83
C ILE A 68 1.82 -12.44 -4.25
N GLY A 69 1.51 -11.18 -3.98
CA GLY A 69 2.45 -10.12 -4.29
C GLY A 69 2.07 -8.77 -3.69
N THR A 70 2.93 -7.82 -3.95
CA THR A 70 2.76 -6.42 -3.55
C THR A 70 2.04 -5.62 -4.65
N GLN A 71 2.14 -4.31 -4.60
CA GLN A 71 1.61 -3.40 -5.63
C GLN A 71 2.10 -3.73 -7.06
N MET A 72 3.12 -4.56 -7.23
CA MET A 72 3.58 -5.02 -8.55
C MET A 72 2.48 -5.77 -9.31
N LEU A 73 1.61 -6.50 -8.60
CA LEU A 73 0.47 -7.22 -9.20
C LEU A 73 -0.64 -6.29 -9.72
N SER A 74 -0.67 -5.05 -9.26
CA SER A 74 -1.69 -4.08 -9.67
C SER A 74 -1.43 -3.48 -11.06
N LYS A 75 -0.17 -3.46 -11.52
CA LYS A 75 0.24 -2.74 -12.73
C LYS A 75 0.35 -3.66 -13.94
N GLY A 76 -0.41 -3.35 -15.00
CA GLY A 76 -0.18 -3.90 -16.35
C GLY A 76 -0.50 -5.37 -16.58
N LEU A 77 -0.91 -6.12 -15.57
CA LEU A 77 -1.25 -7.53 -15.70
C LEU A 77 -2.75 -7.70 -16.01
N ASP A 78 -3.07 -8.52 -16.98
CA ASP A 78 -4.43 -8.84 -17.38
C ASP A 78 -4.68 -10.35 -17.31
N PHE A 79 -5.03 -10.83 -16.12
CA PHE A 79 -5.33 -12.24 -15.92
C PHE A 79 -6.77 -12.56 -16.28
N GLY A 80 -6.98 -13.35 -17.33
CA GLY A 80 -8.33 -13.75 -17.79
C GLY A 80 -9.06 -14.75 -16.88
N ASN A 81 -8.37 -15.39 -15.95
CA ASN A 81 -8.89 -16.52 -15.16
C ASN A 81 -8.92 -16.29 -13.64
N VAL A 82 -8.83 -15.03 -13.18
CA VAL A 82 -8.86 -14.72 -11.74
C VAL A 82 -10.30 -14.68 -11.26
N SER A 83 -10.67 -15.60 -10.38
CA SER A 83 -12.01 -15.66 -9.78
C SER A 83 -12.10 -14.87 -8.48
N VAL A 84 -11.02 -14.84 -7.70
CA VAL A 84 -10.98 -14.18 -6.38
C VAL A 84 -9.74 -13.31 -6.28
N VAL A 85 -9.92 -12.11 -5.74
CA VAL A 85 -8.84 -11.19 -5.41
C VAL A 85 -8.93 -10.83 -3.93
N GLY A 86 -7.85 -11.04 -3.19
CA GLY A 86 -7.70 -10.65 -1.79
C GLY A 86 -6.82 -9.41 -1.63
N ILE A 87 -7.29 -8.41 -0.92
CA ILE A 87 -6.52 -7.24 -0.51
C ILE A 87 -6.29 -7.33 1.00
N LEU A 88 -5.08 -7.65 1.39
CA LEU A 88 -4.71 -7.77 2.80
C LEU A 88 -4.29 -6.43 3.37
N ASN A 89 -4.72 -6.15 4.61
CA ASN A 89 -4.33 -4.98 5.38
C ASN A 89 -4.55 -3.65 4.62
N ALA A 90 -5.78 -3.40 4.16
CA ALA A 90 -6.14 -2.15 3.48
C ALA A 90 -5.87 -0.90 4.35
N ASP A 91 -5.91 -1.05 5.67
CA ASP A 91 -5.66 0.03 6.62
C ASP A 91 -4.25 0.61 6.47
N SER A 92 -3.25 -0.21 6.15
CA SER A 92 -1.88 0.27 5.94
C SER A 92 -1.76 1.21 4.74
N LEU A 93 -2.61 1.05 3.74
CA LEU A 93 -2.67 1.93 2.57
C LEU A 93 -3.37 3.25 2.90
N MET A 94 -4.45 3.19 3.68
CA MET A 94 -5.26 4.36 4.05
C MET A 94 -4.54 5.23 5.09
N ASN A 95 -3.85 4.62 6.05
CA ASN A 95 -3.18 5.30 7.15
C ASN A 95 -1.72 5.65 6.85
N PHE A 96 -1.28 5.58 5.60
CA PHE A 96 0.06 5.99 5.23
C PHE A 96 0.23 7.51 5.44
N PRO A 97 1.33 8.01 6.04
CA PRO A 97 1.53 9.42 6.33
C PRO A 97 1.89 10.24 5.07
N ASP A 98 0.95 10.37 4.16
CA ASP A 98 1.03 11.16 2.93
C ASP A 98 -0.36 11.73 2.63
N PHE A 99 -0.44 13.00 2.28
CA PHE A 99 -1.71 13.65 1.96
C PHE A 99 -2.47 13.01 0.78
N ARG A 100 -1.82 12.16 0.00
CA ARG A 100 -2.40 11.35 -1.08
C ARG A 100 -2.73 9.91 -0.68
N ALA A 101 -2.62 9.56 0.60
CA ALA A 101 -2.80 8.18 1.02
C ALA A 101 -4.17 7.61 0.62
N HIS A 102 -5.24 8.33 0.89
CA HIS A 102 -6.60 7.92 0.53
C HIS A 102 -6.81 7.80 -0.99
N GLU A 103 -6.30 8.76 -1.77
CA GLU A 103 -6.36 8.70 -3.23
C GLU A 103 -5.61 7.48 -3.78
N ARG A 104 -4.40 7.24 -3.31
CA ARG A 104 -3.59 6.09 -3.73
C ARG A 104 -4.22 4.77 -3.31
N ALA A 105 -4.76 4.70 -2.09
CA ALA A 105 -5.47 3.53 -1.59
C ALA A 105 -6.70 3.23 -2.46
N PHE A 106 -7.53 4.24 -2.74
CA PHE A 106 -8.69 4.12 -3.61
C PHE A 106 -8.32 3.60 -5.01
N GLN A 107 -7.34 4.24 -5.64
CA GLN A 107 -6.88 3.85 -6.99
C GLN A 107 -6.35 2.42 -7.01
N LEU A 108 -5.55 2.03 -6.01
CA LEU A 108 -4.98 0.69 -5.93
C LEU A 108 -6.08 -0.36 -5.72
N MET A 109 -7.00 -0.13 -4.78
CA MET A 109 -8.11 -1.04 -4.52
C MET A 109 -8.99 -1.22 -5.75
N LEU A 110 -9.33 -0.16 -6.48
CA LEU A 110 -10.10 -0.26 -7.73
C LEU A 110 -9.32 -0.99 -8.82
N GLN A 111 -8.04 -0.71 -8.97
CA GLN A 111 -7.20 -1.34 -9.97
C GLN A 111 -7.10 -2.85 -9.76
N VAL A 112 -6.91 -3.28 -8.51
CA VAL A 112 -6.82 -4.70 -8.14
C VAL A 112 -8.19 -5.36 -8.23
N SER A 113 -9.26 -4.67 -7.80
CA SER A 113 -10.64 -5.17 -7.91
C SER A 113 -11.05 -5.42 -9.36
N GLY A 114 -10.61 -4.58 -10.29
CA GLY A 114 -10.86 -4.77 -11.72
C GLY A 114 -10.16 -6.00 -12.33
N ARG A 115 -9.37 -6.75 -11.57
CA ARG A 115 -8.74 -8.01 -12.02
C ARG A 115 -9.63 -9.23 -11.80
N ALA A 116 -10.59 -9.16 -10.87
CA ALA A 116 -11.52 -10.24 -10.62
C ALA A 116 -12.65 -10.27 -11.67
N GLY A 117 -13.03 -11.46 -12.15
CA GLY A 117 -14.27 -11.66 -12.88
C GLY A 117 -14.27 -11.25 -14.35
N ARG A 118 -13.23 -11.56 -15.11
CA ARG A 118 -13.24 -11.43 -16.58
C ARG A 118 -13.76 -12.71 -17.27
N ARG A 119 -14.23 -12.58 -18.52
CA ARG A 119 -14.78 -13.67 -19.37
C ARG A 119 -16.01 -14.36 -18.79
N ASP A 120 -17.09 -13.59 -18.62
CA ASP A 120 -18.45 -14.08 -18.28
C ASP A 120 -18.62 -14.67 -16.86
N LYS A 121 -17.64 -14.49 -15.97
CA LYS A 121 -17.75 -14.89 -14.57
C LYS A 121 -17.63 -13.67 -13.65
N GLN A 122 -18.58 -13.55 -12.73
CA GLN A 122 -18.52 -12.56 -11.68
C GLN A 122 -17.38 -12.90 -10.74
N GLY A 123 -16.41 -11.99 -10.58
CA GLY A 123 -15.31 -12.15 -9.64
C GLY A 123 -15.67 -11.69 -8.23
N ILE A 124 -14.98 -12.25 -7.27
CA ILE A 124 -15.14 -11.89 -5.86
C ILE A 124 -13.90 -11.08 -5.45
N VAL A 125 -14.14 -9.95 -4.80
CA VAL A 125 -13.05 -9.15 -4.18
C VAL A 125 -13.26 -9.16 -2.67
N ILE A 126 -12.25 -9.60 -1.95
CA ILE A 126 -12.23 -9.63 -0.48
C ILE A 126 -11.23 -8.59 0.00
N LEU A 127 -11.72 -7.66 0.78
CA LEU A 127 -10.89 -6.59 1.34
C LEU A 127 -10.82 -6.76 2.86
N GLN A 128 -9.62 -6.98 3.37
CA GLN A 128 -9.36 -7.09 4.80
C GLN A 128 -9.07 -5.72 5.39
N THR A 129 -9.89 -5.29 6.34
CA THR A 129 -9.77 -4.02 7.04
C THR A 129 -10.29 -4.11 8.46
N GLY A 130 -9.70 -3.38 9.40
CA GLY A 130 -10.22 -3.14 10.75
C GLY A 130 -11.24 -2.00 10.79
N GLN A 131 -11.46 -1.28 9.66
CA GLN A 131 -12.35 -0.13 9.56
C GLN A 131 -13.37 -0.31 8.43
N PRO A 132 -14.27 -1.30 8.49
CA PRO A 132 -15.20 -1.59 7.38
C PRO A 132 -16.14 -0.44 7.04
N GLU A 133 -16.46 0.39 8.03
CA GLU A 133 -17.35 1.56 7.88
C GLU A 133 -16.61 2.82 7.39
N HIS A 134 -15.32 2.74 7.10
CA HIS A 134 -14.57 3.90 6.63
C HIS A 134 -15.14 4.41 5.30
N PRO A 135 -15.37 5.73 5.13
CA PRO A 135 -15.98 6.29 3.91
C PRO A 135 -15.28 5.86 2.62
N LEU A 136 -13.96 5.76 2.63
CA LEU A 136 -13.17 5.33 1.48
C LEU A 136 -13.52 3.90 1.03
N ILE A 137 -13.72 2.97 1.97
CA ILE A 137 -14.10 1.59 1.69
C ILE A 137 -15.45 1.56 0.98
N ASN A 138 -16.42 2.32 1.50
CA ASN A 138 -17.74 2.45 0.89
C ASN A 138 -17.67 3.03 -0.53
N MET A 139 -16.82 4.05 -0.74
CA MET A 139 -16.58 4.63 -2.07
C MET A 139 -15.95 3.61 -3.03
N VAL A 140 -15.02 2.78 -2.56
CA VAL A 140 -14.40 1.70 -3.37
C VAL A 140 -15.47 0.70 -3.79
N GLN A 141 -16.32 0.23 -2.87
CA GLN A 141 -17.40 -0.73 -3.17
C GLN A 141 -18.38 -0.22 -4.24
N ARG A 142 -18.66 1.08 -4.24
CA ARG A 142 -19.59 1.73 -5.18
C ARG A 142 -18.90 2.29 -6.42
N PHE A 143 -17.59 2.15 -6.58
CA PHE A 143 -16.80 2.78 -7.65
C PHE A 143 -17.00 4.31 -7.71
N ALA A 144 -17.18 4.96 -6.57
CA ALA A 144 -17.60 6.35 -6.44
C ALA A 144 -16.42 7.34 -6.62
N TYR A 145 -15.75 7.33 -7.78
CA TYR A 145 -14.58 8.16 -8.07
C TYR A 145 -14.85 9.66 -7.88
N LYS A 146 -15.99 10.15 -8.38
CA LYS A 146 -16.30 11.59 -8.29
C LYS A 146 -16.48 12.06 -6.84
N GLU A 147 -17.07 11.23 -5.99
CA GLU A 147 -17.25 11.51 -4.58
C GLU A 147 -15.89 11.56 -3.86
N MET A 148 -15.03 10.55 -4.08
CA MET A 148 -13.67 10.52 -3.58
C MET A 148 -12.87 11.73 -4.03
N PHE A 149 -12.93 12.08 -5.31
CA PHE A 149 -12.24 13.25 -5.87
C PHE A 149 -12.68 14.55 -5.20
N SER A 150 -13.99 14.77 -5.04
CA SER A 150 -14.51 15.98 -4.39
C SER A 150 -14.12 16.07 -2.93
N LEU A 151 -14.17 14.95 -2.21
CA LEU A 151 -13.74 14.88 -0.81
C LEU A 151 -12.24 15.23 -0.69
N GLN A 152 -11.40 14.63 -1.52
CA GLN A 152 -9.95 14.89 -1.49
C GLN A 152 -9.60 16.33 -1.87
N LEU A 153 -10.31 16.94 -2.81
CA LEU A 153 -10.10 18.35 -3.12
C LEU A 153 -10.49 19.25 -1.95
N SER A 154 -11.59 18.97 -1.26
CA SER A 154 -12.02 19.73 -0.08
C SER A 154 -10.99 19.65 1.04
N GLU A 155 -10.50 18.44 1.35
CA GLU A 155 -9.45 18.23 2.35
C GLU A 155 -8.16 18.98 1.98
N ARG A 156 -7.72 18.91 0.73
CA ARG A 156 -6.52 19.60 0.26
C ARG A 156 -6.64 21.12 0.34
N SER A 157 -7.83 21.66 0.07
CA SER A 157 -8.09 23.09 0.26
C SER A 157 -7.99 23.48 1.73
N MET A 158 -8.60 22.70 2.62
CA MET A 158 -8.61 22.96 4.07
C MET A 158 -7.21 22.89 4.68
N PHE A 159 -6.41 21.90 4.28
CA PHE A 159 -5.07 21.67 4.83
C PHE A 159 -3.93 22.29 4.02
N HIS A 160 -4.22 23.19 3.09
CA HIS A 160 -3.24 23.89 2.27
C HIS A 160 -2.32 22.95 1.45
N TYR A 161 -2.88 21.89 0.89
CA TYR A 161 -2.16 20.96 0.01
C TYR A 161 -2.32 21.29 -1.48
N PRO A 162 -1.45 20.76 -2.34
CA PRO A 162 -1.63 20.85 -3.79
C PRO A 162 -2.98 20.26 -4.26
N PRO A 163 -3.65 20.86 -5.24
CA PRO A 163 -3.20 21.91 -6.15
C PRO A 163 -3.35 23.34 -5.63
N TYR A 164 -4.01 23.55 -4.50
CA TYR A 164 -4.31 24.88 -3.98
C TYR A 164 -3.06 25.61 -3.47
N HIS A 165 -2.12 24.89 -2.86
CA HIS A 165 -0.86 25.41 -2.38
C HIS A 165 0.32 24.59 -2.90
N ARG A 166 1.50 25.19 -2.93
CA ARG A 166 2.73 24.47 -3.28
C ARG A 166 3.32 23.84 -2.02
N LEU A 167 3.72 22.58 -2.14
CA LEU A 167 4.41 21.86 -1.07
C LEU A 167 5.88 21.68 -1.45
N ILE A 168 6.78 22.12 -0.60
CA ILE A 168 8.23 21.92 -0.75
C ILE A 168 8.67 21.05 0.44
N ILE A 169 9.27 19.90 0.13
CA ILE A 169 9.83 18.99 1.13
C ILE A 169 11.35 19.12 1.09
N LEU A 170 11.93 19.59 2.20
CA LEU A 170 13.37 19.64 2.39
C LEU A 170 13.79 18.42 3.21
N VAL A 171 14.66 17.59 2.65
CA VAL A 171 15.19 16.40 3.32
C VAL A 171 16.65 16.66 3.71
N LEU A 172 16.89 16.87 4.99
CA LEU A 172 18.23 17.03 5.54
C LEU A 172 18.75 15.66 5.98
N ARG A 173 19.98 15.34 5.60
CA ARG A 173 20.64 14.08 5.99
C ARG A 173 22.02 14.39 6.53
N CYS A 174 22.30 13.97 7.75
CA CYS A 174 23.62 14.06 8.38
C CYS A 174 23.86 12.85 9.27
N LYS A 175 25.12 12.40 9.37
CA LYS A 175 25.52 11.33 10.31
C LYS A 175 25.51 11.78 11.76
N ASN A 176 25.71 13.08 12.00
CA ASN A 176 25.71 13.68 13.33
C ASN A 176 24.34 14.29 13.63
N GLU A 177 23.66 13.75 14.63
CA GLU A 177 22.31 14.14 15.02
C GLU A 177 22.26 15.58 15.54
N SER A 178 23.25 16.04 16.33
CA SER A 178 23.29 17.41 16.84
C SER A 178 23.36 18.43 15.69
N ILE A 179 24.24 18.22 14.72
CA ILE A 179 24.35 19.08 13.53
C ILE A 179 23.05 19.06 12.74
N LEU A 180 22.39 17.88 12.60
CA LEU A 180 21.12 17.76 11.89
C LEU A 180 20.02 18.59 12.57
N GLN A 181 19.93 18.53 13.90
CA GLN A 181 18.96 19.31 14.67
C GLN A 181 19.21 20.82 14.54
N ASP A 182 20.46 21.28 14.62
CA ASP A 182 20.79 22.69 14.47
C ASP A 182 20.46 23.20 13.06
N LEU A 183 20.83 22.44 12.02
CA LEU A 183 20.46 22.78 10.64
C LEU A 183 18.95 22.83 10.45
N SER A 184 18.20 21.87 10.99
CA SER A 184 16.75 21.86 10.86
C SER A 184 16.09 23.10 11.51
N ARG A 185 16.59 23.54 12.67
CA ARG A 185 16.13 24.76 13.34
C ARG A 185 16.44 26.02 12.53
N ILE A 186 17.64 26.10 11.91
CA ILE A 186 18.02 27.25 11.07
C ILE A 186 17.09 27.33 9.86
N TYR A 187 16.81 26.22 9.19
CA TYR A 187 15.90 26.20 8.04
C TYR A 187 14.47 26.54 8.43
N ALA A 188 13.93 25.98 9.50
CA ALA A 188 12.59 26.30 9.99
C ALA A 188 12.43 27.80 10.28
N ARG A 189 13.40 28.43 10.96
CA ARG A 189 13.38 29.88 11.25
C ARG A 189 13.51 30.76 9.99
N SER A 190 14.19 30.29 8.95
CA SER A 190 14.34 31.04 7.70
C SER A 190 13.03 31.16 6.92
N GLU A 191 12.15 30.18 7.05
CA GLU A 191 10.83 30.19 6.41
C GLU A 191 9.84 31.11 7.13
N GLU A 192 9.87 31.17 8.47
CA GLU A 192 9.01 32.07 9.24
C GLU A 192 9.25 33.56 8.91
N ARG A 193 10.46 33.94 8.50
CA ARG A 193 10.80 35.32 8.12
C ARG A 193 10.32 35.76 6.73
N ARG A 194 9.88 34.84 5.89
CA ARG A 194 9.40 35.13 4.52
C ARG A 194 7.89 35.26 4.40
N VAL A 195 7.15 35.02 5.47
CA VAL A 195 5.68 35.05 5.53
C VAL A 195 5.19 36.34 6.20
N GLY A 196 6.09 37.30 6.50
CA GLY A 196 5.79 38.63 7.06
C GLY A 196 5.81 39.71 6.01
#